data_98537a7816c6fbb6c7486fd6bfe2fb4c
#
_entry.id   98537a7816c6fbb6c7486fd6bfe2fb4c
#
_cell.length_a   1.000
_cell.length_b   1.000
_cell.length_c   1.000
_cell.angle_alpha   90.00
_cell.angle_beta   90.00
_cell.angle_gamma   90.00
#
_symmetry.space_group_name_H-M   'P 1'
#
loop_
_entity.id
_entity.type
_entity.pdbx_description
1 polymer ?
#
loop_
_entity_poly.entity_id
_entity_poly.type
_entity_poly.pdbx_seq_one_letter_code
_entity_poly.pdbx_strand_id
1 'polypeptide(L)'
;MKKVRKFKWWTSYLPHIIIEKPYEIKKDDLGNSILRADDQFFIENKAEVGKDILVEMAIGGFLFSFFIFFIAKDSLEIKIVFSSITFLIATFCIIYHYTYPKKLLILDRLNGLVTFPSFLYSKPYTMSFDDLVAGFGPSGIFGVSNLVFYHYNGISFTTISAGVTYIIKDWSFIVWYMDKNRSLPPGKLFDPYRKRDYERRKAEGFPE
;
A
#
# COMPACT_ATOMS: atom_id res chain seq x y z
N MET A 1 -0.12 -24.98 10.33
CA MET A 1 0.78 -24.20 9.46
C MET A 1 0.58 -24.65 8.02
N LYS A 2 -0.10 -23.87 7.19
CA LYS A 2 -0.17 -24.11 5.73
C LYS A 2 1.23 -23.92 5.15
N LYS A 3 1.72 -24.91 4.39
CA LYS A 3 3.02 -24.82 3.69
C LYS A 3 2.95 -23.63 2.71
N VAL A 4 3.58 -22.52 3.07
CA VAL A 4 3.84 -21.42 2.15
C VAL A 4 4.65 -22.00 0.99
N ARG A 5 4.09 -22.03 -0.22
CA ARG A 5 4.86 -22.38 -1.43
C ARG A 5 6.03 -21.38 -1.50
N LYS A 6 7.27 -21.88 -1.44
CA LYS A 6 8.47 -21.05 -1.57
C LYS A 6 8.36 -20.31 -2.90
N PHE A 7 8.03 -19.02 -2.84
CA PHE A 7 8.17 -18.12 -3.98
C PHE A 7 9.66 -17.99 -4.28
N LYS A 8 10.06 -18.53 -5.40
CA LYS A 8 11.41 -18.88 -5.79
C LYS A 8 12.11 -17.60 -6.13
N TRP A 9 12.37 -16.59 -5.97
CA TRP A 9 13.37 -15.71 -6.63
C TRP A 9 13.84 -14.44 -5.88
N TRP A 10 13.04 -13.76 -4.99
CA TRP A 10 13.48 -12.39 -4.64
C TRP A 10 13.14 -11.90 -3.22
N THR A 11 12.55 -12.67 -2.32
CA THR A 11 12.01 -12.14 -1.08
C THR A 11 12.50 -12.85 0.16
N SER A 12 13.08 -12.08 1.07
CA SER A 12 13.21 -12.49 2.46
C SER A 12 11.84 -12.30 3.12
N TYR A 13 11.22 -13.36 3.59
CA TYR A 13 9.94 -13.31 4.29
C TYR A 13 10.10 -12.70 5.67
N LEU A 14 9.13 -11.87 6.04
CA LEU A 14 9.02 -11.32 7.38
C LEU A 14 8.09 -12.20 8.22
N PRO A 15 8.50 -12.67 9.39
CA PRO A 15 7.65 -13.44 10.29
C PRO A 15 6.55 -12.53 10.89
N HIS A 16 5.43 -13.12 11.34
CA HIS A 16 4.36 -12.43 12.06
C HIS A 16 4.77 -12.17 13.52
N ILE A 17 5.88 -11.49 13.70
CA ILE A 17 6.40 -11.03 14.99
C ILE A 17 6.81 -9.58 14.91
N ILE A 18 6.84 -8.94 16.08
CA ILE A 18 7.36 -7.57 16.19
C ILE A 18 8.89 -7.69 16.19
N ILE A 19 9.53 -7.23 15.14
CA ILE A 19 10.97 -7.27 14.95
C ILE A 19 11.64 -6.07 15.62
N GLU A 20 11.03 -4.89 15.44
CA GLU A 20 11.49 -3.63 16.02
C GLU A 20 10.34 -2.90 16.70
N LYS A 21 10.66 -1.98 17.63
CA LYS A 21 9.64 -1.08 18.18
C LYS A 21 9.03 -0.28 17.03
N PRO A 22 7.70 -0.38 16.80
CA PRO A 22 7.03 0.36 15.76
C PRO A 22 7.17 1.87 16.02
N TYR A 23 7.09 2.67 14.97
CA TYR A 23 7.06 4.11 15.11
C TYR A 23 5.74 4.56 15.75
N GLU A 24 5.79 5.69 16.43
CA GLU A 24 4.61 6.32 16.98
C GLU A 24 3.91 7.13 15.89
N ILE A 25 2.67 6.79 15.61
CA ILE A 25 1.86 7.56 14.67
C ILE A 25 1.50 8.89 15.32
N LYS A 26 1.77 9.97 14.63
CA LYS A 26 1.47 11.32 15.08
C LYS A 26 0.01 11.64 14.84
N LYS A 27 -0.54 12.50 15.69
CA LYS A 27 -1.92 12.96 15.52
C LYS A 27 -2.13 13.75 14.22
N ASP A 28 -1.10 14.43 13.77
CA ASP A 28 -1.10 15.24 12.53
C ASP A 28 -1.17 14.39 11.25
N ASP A 29 -0.87 13.09 11.35
CA ASP A 29 -1.02 12.15 10.23
C ASP A 29 -2.51 11.79 9.99
N LEU A 30 -3.38 12.06 10.98
CA LEU A 30 -4.82 11.85 10.86
C LEU A 30 -5.45 12.95 10.00
N GLY A 31 -6.22 12.55 9.00
CA GLY A 31 -6.83 13.45 8.02
C GLY A 31 -6.02 13.62 6.75
N ASN A 32 -4.71 13.31 6.78
CA ASN A 32 -3.85 13.26 5.62
C ASN A 32 -3.84 11.84 5.02
N SER A 33 -2.77 11.09 5.29
CA SER A 33 -2.67 9.69 4.83
C SER A 33 -3.53 8.74 5.66
N ILE A 34 -3.70 8.98 6.95
CA ILE A 34 -4.49 8.14 7.85
C ILE A 34 -5.89 8.73 8.00
N LEU A 35 -6.89 8.00 7.48
CA LEU A 35 -8.29 8.43 7.54
C LEU A 35 -8.97 8.04 8.85
N ARG A 36 -8.57 6.92 9.44
CA ARG A 36 -9.12 6.40 10.67
C ARG A 36 -8.08 5.53 11.39
N ALA A 37 -7.97 5.69 12.71
CA ALA A 37 -7.14 4.83 13.53
C ALA A 37 -7.78 4.74 14.92
N ASP A 38 -8.40 3.61 15.21
CA ASP A 38 -9.05 3.32 16.49
C ASP A 38 -8.71 1.89 16.97
N ASP A 39 -9.48 1.34 17.89
CA ASP A 39 -9.28 -0.01 18.41
C ASP A 39 -9.85 -1.12 17.51
N GLN A 40 -10.58 -0.75 16.45
CA GLN A 40 -11.15 -1.69 15.50
C GLN A 40 -10.55 -1.54 14.09
N PHE A 41 -10.45 -0.31 13.59
CA PHE A 41 -10.00 -0.04 12.23
C PHE A 41 -8.78 0.88 12.18
N PHE A 42 -7.82 0.50 11.36
CA PHE A 42 -6.79 1.40 10.85
C PHE A 42 -6.96 1.51 9.35
N ILE A 43 -7.24 2.72 8.86
CA ILE A 43 -7.52 2.99 7.45
C ILE A 43 -6.53 4.02 6.94
N GLU A 44 -5.70 3.62 6.00
CA GLU A 44 -4.70 4.47 5.37
C GLU A 44 -5.01 4.65 3.88
N ASN A 45 -4.94 5.90 3.40
CA ASN A 45 -5.06 6.23 2.00
C ASN A 45 -3.70 6.15 1.31
N LYS A 46 -3.49 5.15 0.48
CA LYS A 46 -2.27 4.97 -0.33
C LYS A 46 -2.30 5.74 -1.65
N ALA A 47 -3.36 6.53 -1.88
CA ALA A 47 -3.61 7.19 -3.16
C ALA A 47 -2.73 8.41 -3.43
N GLU A 48 -2.26 9.10 -2.40
CA GLU A 48 -1.66 10.43 -2.58
C GLU A 48 -0.28 10.42 -3.24
N VAL A 49 0.48 9.36 -3.04
CA VAL A 49 1.88 9.26 -3.51
C VAL A 49 2.02 9.22 -5.04
N GLY A 50 0.95 8.98 -5.79
CA GLY A 50 1.01 8.78 -7.23
C GLY A 50 0.30 9.83 -8.09
N LYS A 51 -0.46 10.74 -7.50
CA LYS A 51 -1.30 11.67 -8.27
C LYS A 51 -0.51 12.66 -9.11
N ASP A 52 0.53 13.25 -8.52
CA ASP A 52 1.34 14.26 -9.20
C ASP A 52 2.12 13.64 -10.37
N ILE A 53 2.60 12.42 -10.20
CA ILE A 53 3.29 11.66 -11.24
C ILE A 53 2.39 11.45 -12.48
N LEU A 54 1.09 11.22 -12.28
CA LEU A 54 0.15 11.03 -13.40
C LEU A 54 0.01 12.31 -14.25
N VAL A 55 0.00 13.46 -13.61
CA VAL A 55 -0.04 14.75 -14.32
C VAL A 55 1.26 14.99 -15.09
N GLU A 56 2.40 14.74 -14.45
CA GLU A 56 3.71 14.84 -15.10
C GLU A 56 3.83 13.89 -16.30
N MET A 57 3.38 12.64 -16.14
CA MET A 57 3.35 11.66 -17.24
C MET A 57 2.41 12.10 -18.37
N ALA A 58 1.28 12.72 -18.05
CA ALA A 58 0.36 13.22 -19.07
C ALA A 58 0.98 14.37 -19.85
N ILE A 59 1.56 15.37 -19.16
CA ILE A 59 2.24 16.50 -19.81
C ILE A 59 3.39 16.00 -20.70
N GLY A 60 4.26 15.16 -20.14
CA GLY A 60 5.36 14.55 -20.89
C GLY A 60 4.88 13.75 -22.11
N GLY A 61 3.81 12.99 -21.97
CA GLY A 61 3.19 12.21 -23.05
C GLY A 61 2.63 13.08 -24.17
N PHE A 62 1.97 14.19 -23.86
CA PHE A 62 1.49 15.14 -24.87
C PHE A 62 2.65 15.84 -25.60
N LEU A 63 3.65 16.31 -24.87
CA LEU A 63 4.83 16.93 -25.48
C LEU A 63 5.57 15.92 -26.39
N PHE A 64 5.71 14.68 -25.95
CA PHE A 64 6.37 13.64 -26.72
C PHE A 64 5.55 13.25 -27.95
N SER A 65 4.22 13.17 -27.86
CA SER A 65 3.32 12.96 -28.97
C SER A 65 3.47 14.04 -30.04
N PHE A 66 3.51 15.31 -29.62
CA PHE A 66 3.74 16.44 -30.51
C PHE A 66 5.13 16.37 -31.17
N PHE A 67 6.17 16.05 -30.39
CA PHE A 67 7.53 15.89 -30.91
C PHE A 67 7.61 14.83 -31.99
N ILE A 68 7.04 13.65 -31.77
CA ILE A 68 7.00 12.57 -32.76
C ILE A 68 6.33 13.05 -34.04
N PHE A 69 5.15 13.68 -33.91
CA PHE A 69 4.35 14.04 -35.06
C PHE A 69 5.02 15.11 -35.94
N PHE A 70 5.61 16.15 -35.34
CA PHE A 70 6.13 17.30 -36.07
C PHE A 70 7.64 17.27 -36.33
N ILE A 71 8.43 16.66 -35.47
CA ILE A 71 9.91 16.78 -35.50
C ILE A 71 10.59 15.51 -35.93
N ALA A 72 10.04 14.32 -35.62
CA ALA A 72 10.67 13.06 -36.03
C ALA A 72 10.74 12.95 -37.57
N LYS A 73 11.83 12.35 -38.07
CA LYS A 73 12.09 12.19 -39.52
C LYS A 73 11.58 10.86 -40.08
N ASP A 74 10.71 10.17 -39.35
CA ASP A 74 10.14 8.88 -39.75
C ASP A 74 9.05 9.01 -40.84
N SER A 75 8.60 7.87 -41.39
CA SER A 75 7.48 7.84 -42.33
C SER A 75 6.18 8.35 -41.63
N LEU A 76 5.29 8.94 -42.45
CA LEU A 76 4.03 9.50 -41.93
C LEU A 76 3.19 8.48 -41.16
N GLU A 77 3.14 7.24 -41.63
CA GLU A 77 2.38 6.17 -40.96
C GLU A 77 2.91 5.87 -39.57
N ILE A 78 4.24 5.76 -39.43
CA ILE A 78 4.89 5.53 -38.11
C ILE A 78 4.59 6.69 -37.17
N LYS A 79 4.71 7.94 -37.64
CA LYS A 79 4.39 9.14 -36.84
C LYS A 79 2.96 9.13 -36.32
N ILE A 80 1.99 8.83 -37.18
CA ILE A 80 0.58 8.80 -36.79
C ILE A 80 0.35 7.72 -35.72
N VAL A 81 0.87 6.51 -35.92
CA VAL A 81 0.66 5.41 -34.97
C VAL A 81 1.27 5.72 -33.59
N PHE A 82 2.55 6.10 -33.54
CA PHE A 82 3.21 6.35 -32.26
C PHE A 82 2.68 7.61 -31.56
N SER A 83 2.41 8.68 -32.31
CA SER A 83 1.81 9.90 -31.75
C SER A 83 0.40 9.61 -31.19
N SER A 84 -0.42 8.83 -31.88
CA SER A 84 -1.76 8.46 -31.39
C SER A 84 -1.70 7.62 -30.11
N ILE A 85 -0.78 6.64 -30.05
CA ILE A 85 -0.62 5.80 -28.85
C ILE A 85 -0.20 6.66 -27.64
N THR A 86 0.81 7.51 -27.80
CA THR A 86 1.29 8.37 -26.69
C THR A 86 0.23 9.39 -26.27
N PHE A 87 -0.53 9.95 -27.22
CA PHE A 87 -1.65 10.83 -26.93
C PHE A 87 -2.76 10.13 -26.12
N LEU A 88 -3.12 8.89 -26.50
CA LEU A 88 -4.13 8.10 -25.77
C LEU A 88 -3.67 7.77 -24.36
N ILE A 89 -2.41 7.40 -24.16
CA ILE A 89 -1.84 7.14 -22.83
C ILE A 89 -1.90 8.41 -22.00
N ALA A 90 -1.48 9.56 -22.51
CA ALA A 90 -1.51 10.84 -21.81
C ALA A 90 -2.95 11.24 -21.43
N THR A 91 -3.91 11.06 -22.34
CA THR A 91 -5.33 11.30 -22.09
C THR A 91 -5.87 10.37 -20.99
N PHE A 92 -5.49 9.08 -21.04
CA PHE A 92 -5.86 8.14 -19.99
C PHE A 92 -5.30 8.55 -18.63
N CYS A 93 -4.05 9.01 -18.54
CA CYS A 93 -3.45 9.50 -17.30
C CYS A 93 -4.23 10.67 -16.71
N ILE A 94 -4.69 11.62 -17.54
CA ILE A 94 -5.54 12.74 -17.09
C ILE A 94 -6.89 12.24 -16.60
N ILE A 95 -7.59 11.43 -17.38
CA ILE A 95 -8.89 10.89 -16.97
C ILE A 95 -8.75 10.14 -15.65
N TYR A 96 -7.73 9.28 -15.54
CA TYR A 96 -7.47 8.51 -14.33
C TYR A 96 -7.15 9.41 -13.14
N HIS A 97 -6.38 10.49 -13.31
CA HIS A 97 -6.08 11.46 -12.25
C HIS A 97 -7.35 12.06 -11.63
N TYR A 98 -8.35 12.44 -12.45
CA TYR A 98 -9.59 13.03 -11.96
C TYR A 98 -10.62 12.02 -11.45
N THR A 99 -10.60 10.79 -11.98
CA THR A 99 -11.59 9.75 -11.64
C THR A 99 -11.04 8.68 -10.68
N TYR A 100 -9.85 8.88 -10.19
CA TYR A 100 -9.07 7.94 -9.37
C TYR A 100 -9.85 7.45 -8.14
N PRO A 101 -10.05 6.14 -7.98
CA PRO A 101 -10.72 5.60 -6.81
C PRO A 101 -9.80 5.68 -5.58
N LYS A 102 -10.39 5.89 -4.40
CA LYS A 102 -9.64 5.87 -3.14
C LYS A 102 -8.92 4.54 -2.97
N LYS A 103 -7.61 4.57 -2.75
CA LYS A 103 -6.75 3.40 -2.57
C LYS A 103 -6.52 3.14 -1.08
N LEU A 104 -7.48 2.50 -0.44
CA LEU A 104 -7.47 2.30 1.00
C LEU A 104 -6.80 0.98 1.37
N LEU A 105 -5.81 1.05 2.26
CA LEU A 105 -5.39 -0.07 3.07
C LEU A 105 -6.24 -0.06 4.34
N ILE A 106 -6.97 -1.14 4.60
CA ILE A 106 -7.83 -1.26 5.78
C ILE A 106 -7.36 -2.47 6.59
N LEU A 107 -7.01 -2.22 7.83
CA LEU A 107 -6.73 -3.25 8.82
C LEU A 107 -7.95 -3.33 9.75
N ASP A 108 -8.67 -4.44 9.70
CA ASP A 108 -9.77 -4.74 10.63
C ASP A 108 -9.25 -5.67 11.72
N ARG A 109 -8.90 -5.05 12.85
CA ARG A 109 -8.25 -5.71 13.96
C ARG A 109 -9.10 -6.81 14.61
N LEU A 110 -10.38 -6.53 14.82
CA LEU A 110 -11.25 -7.46 15.54
C LEU A 110 -11.59 -8.71 14.72
N ASN A 111 -11.76 -8.54 13.42
CA ASN A 111 -12.06 -9.64 12.51
C ASN A 111 -10.78 -10.30 11.94
N GLY A 112 -9.61 -9.74 12.19
CA GLY A 112 -8.35 -10.23 11.66
C GLY A 112 -8.26 -10.14 10.13
N LEU A 113 -8.89 -9.14 9.52
CA LEU A 113 -8.95 -8.96 8.08
C LEU A 113 -8.09 -7.79 7.60
N VAL A 114 -7.46 -7.99 6.45
CA VAL A 114 -6.70 -6.93 5.77
C VAL A 114 -7.27 -6.73 4.37
N THR A 115 -7.65 -5.49 4.05
CA THR A 115 -8.12 -5.11 2.72
C THR A 115 -7.06 -4.27 2.03
N PHE A 116 -6.64 -4.72 0.85
CA PHE A 116 -5.67 -4.04 0.01
C PHE A 116 -6.34 -3.25 -1.09
N PRO A 117 -5.79 -2.08 -1.44
CA PRO A 117 -6.22 -1.35 -2.62
C PRO A 117 -5.89 -2.16 -3.87
N SER A 118 -6.77 -2.13 -4.84
CA SER A 118 -6.58 -2.82 -6.11
C SER A 118 -5.94 -1.92 -7.16
N PHE A 119 -5.52 -2.55 -8.26
CA PHE A 119 -4.97 -1.84 -9.41
C PHE A 119 -6.08 -1.12 -10.20
N LEU A 120 -5.82 0.10 -10.66
CA LEU A 120 -6.76 0.95 -11.42
C LEU A 120 -8.16 1.00 -10.77
N TYR A 121 -9.19 0.62 -11.51
CA TYR A 121 -10.60 0.62 -11.09
C TYR A 121 -11.09 -0.72 -10.54
N SER A 122 -10.20 -1.69 -10.35
CA SER A 122 -10.58 -3.01 -9.83
C SER A 122 -11.09 -2.92 -8.39
N LYS A 123 -11.81 -3.95 -7.94
CA LYS A 123 -12.32 -4.02 -6.56
C LYS A 123 -11.20 -4.28 -5.57
N PRO A 124 -11.25 -3.69 -4.36
CA PRO A 124 -10.33 -4.01 -3.28
C PRO A 124 -10.34 -5.51 -2.97
N TYR A 125 -9.22 -6.03 -2.50
CA TYR A 125 -9.08 -7.42 -2.13
C TYR A 125 -8.93 -7.57 -0.63
N THR A 126 -9.78 -8.38 0.00
CA THR A 126 -9.77 -8.64 1.44
C THR A 126 -9.32 -10.08 1.71
N MET A 127 -8.46 -10.26 2.71
CA MET A 127 -7.95 -11.55 3.13
C MET A 127 -7.75 -11.60 4.64
N SER A 128 -7.61 -12.82 5.20
CA SER A 128 -7.21 -12.98 6.60
C SER A 128 -5.76 -12.53 6.80
N PHE A 129 -5.50 -11.86 7.93
CA PHE A 129 -4.13 -11.50 8.33
C PHE A 129 -3.25 -12.73 8.51
N ASP A 130 -3.79 -13.85 8.98
CA ASP A 130 -3.04 -15.09 9.18
C ASP A 130 -2.57 -15.72 7.86
N ASP A 131 -3.27 -15.45 6.75
CA ASP A 131 -2.90 -15.92 5.41
C ASP A 131 -1.95 -14.94 4.69
N LEU A 132 -1.71 -13.76 5.27
CA LEU A 132 -0.85 -12.74 4.72
C LEU A 132 0.62 -13.12 4.88
N VAL A 133 1.37 -13.00 3.81
CA VAL A 133 2.83 -13.16 3.84
C VAL A 133 3.46 -11.82 3.46
N ALA A 134 4.30 -11.29 4.32
CA ALA A 134 5.07 -10.08 4.08
C ALA A 134 6.51 -10.41 3.71
N GLY A 135 7.12 -9.55 2.93
CA GLY A 135 8.53 -9.69 2.58
C GLY A 135 9.10 -8.42 1.96
N PHE A 136 10.41 -8.44 1.72
CA PHE A 136 11.08 -7.37 0.99
C PHE A 136 10.87 -7.58 -0.50
N GLY A 137 10.35 -6.57 -1.16
CA GLY A 137 10.30 -6.51 -2.61
C GLY A 137 11.66 -6.16 -3.23
N PRO A 138 11.81 -6.35 -4.55
CA PRO A 138 13.01 -5.92 -5.25
C PRO A 138 13.21 -4.43 -5.05
N SER A 139 14.45 -4.03 -4.84
CA SER A 139 14.81 -2.61 -4.82
C SER A 139 14.44 -1.99 -6.17
N GLY A 140 13.69 -0.90 -6.16
CA GLY A 140 13.39 -0.13 -7.36
C GLY A 140 14.66 0.48 -7.95
N ILE A 141 14.54 1.18 -9.08
CA ILE A 141 15.63 1.83 -9.81
C ILE A 141 16.48 2.76 -8.91
N PHE A 142 15.89 3.24 -7.80
CA PHE A 142 16.55 4.12 -6.84
C PHE A 142 17.02 3.42 -5.55
N GLY A 143 17.12 2.09 -5.53
CA GLY A 143 17.53 1.34 -4.35
C GLY A 143 16.53 1.32 -3.20
N VAL A 144 15.31 1.79 -3.41
CA VAL A 144 14.25 1.79 -2.41
C VAL A 144 13.64 0.39 -2.35
N SER A 145 13.76 -0.25 -1.20
CA SER A 145 13.08 -1.53 -0.94
C SER A 145 11.61 -1.28 -0.63
N ASN A 146 10.76 -2.20 -1.04
CA ASN A 146 9.32 -2.14 -0.78
C ASN A 146 8.90 -3.23 0.19
N LEU A 147 7.95 -2.92 1.07
CA LEU A 147 7.20 -3.94 1.80
C LEU A 147 6.17 -4.51 0.84
N VAL A 148 6.32 -5.80 0.54
CA VAL A 148 5.43 -6.51 -0.38
C VAL A 148 4.62 -7.52 0.39
N PHE A 149 3.32 -7.53 0.14
CA PHE A 149 2.40 -8.48 0.72
C PHE A 149 2.02 -9.53 -0.34
N TYR A 150 2.03 -10.77 0.07
CA TYR A 150 1.68 -11.90 -0.79
C TYR A 150 0.53 -12.68 -0.19
N HIS A 151 -0.38 -13.11 -1.02
CA HIS A 151 -1.34 -14.13 -0.67
C HIS A 151 -0.74 -15.52 -0.94
N TYR A 152 -1.17 -16.54 -0.19
CA TYR A 152 -0.66 -17.91 -0.33
C TYR A 152 -0.78 -18.50 -1.74
N ASN A 153 -1.68 -17.97 -2.59
CA ASN A 153 -1.84 -18.39 -4.00
C ASN A 153 -0.95 -17.64 -4.99
N GLY A 154 -0.10 -16.74 -4.52
CA GLY A 154 0.86 -16.03 -5.35
C GLY A 154 0.45 -14.65 -5.84
N ILE A 155 -0.71 -14.15 -5.48
CA ILE A 155 -1.08 -12.76 -5.75
C ILE A 155 -0.25 -11.85 -4.82
N SER A 156 0.43 -10.86 -5.39
CA SER A 156 1.22 -9.89 -4.63
C SER A 156 0.53 -8.54 -4.56
N PHE A 157 0.66 -7.90 -3.41
CA PHE A 157 0.23 -6.53 -3.17
C PHE A 157 1.43 -5.75 -2.64
N THR A 158 1.64 -4.55 -3.14
CA THR A 158 2.82 -3.76 -2.78
C THR A 158 2.43 -2.54 -1.99
N THR A 159 3.13 -2.32 -0.88
CA THR A 159 3.18 -1.03 -0.21
C THR A 159 4.57 -0.45 -0.37
N ILE A 160 4.66 0.86 -0.51
CA ILE A 160 5.94 1.56 -0.70
C ILE A 160 6.39 2.07 0.66
N SER A 161 7.61 1.71 1.04
CA SER A 161 8.29 2.26 2.22
C SER A 161 9.67 2.78 1.84
N ALA A 162 10.07 3.87 2.45
CA ALA A 162 11.35 4.50 2.20
C ALA A 162 12.47 3.85 3.03
N GLY A 163 13.11 2.83 2.46
CA GLY A 163 14.26 2.14 3.06
C GLY A 163 13.91 0.97 3.99
N VAL A 164 14.89 0.09 4.22
CA VAL A 164 14.69 -1.18 4.94
C VAL A 164 14.24 -1.00 6.39
N THR A 165 14.77 0.00 7.08
CA THR A 165 14.42 0.28 8.50
C THR A 165 12.95 0.65 8.65
N TYR A 166 12.40 1.40 7.69
CA TYR A 166 10.98 1.78 7.71
C TYR A 166 10.10 0.58 7.43
N ILE A 167 10.49 -0.31 6.50
CA ILE A 167 9.75 -1.54 6.19
C ILE A 167 9.57 -2.41 7.43
N ILE A 168 10.63 -2.61 8.21
CA ILE A 168 10.58 -3.43 9.43
C ILE A 168 9.66 -2.77 10.46
N LYS A 169 9.74 -1.46 10.62
CA LYS A 169 8.87 -0.71 11.55
C LYS A 169 7.41 -0.72 11.11
N ASP A 170 7.15 -0.56 9.82
CA ASP A 170 5.80 -0.63 9.23
C ASP A 170 5.20 -2.02 9.43
N TRP A 171 5.99 -3.07 9.15
CA TRP A 171 5.54 -4.43 9.39
C TRP A 171 5.29 -4.71 10.88
N SER A 172 6.22 -4.30 11.75
CA SER A 172 6.06 -4.43 13.19
C SER A 172 4.82 -3.69 13.71
N PHE A 173 4.50 -2.52 13.15
CA PHE A 173 3.27 -1.79 13.45
C PHE A 173 2.03 -2.59 13.04
N ILE A 174 2.00 -3.13 11.81
CA ILE A 174 0.88 -3.92 11.32
C ILE A 174 0.66 -5.17 12.17
N VAL A 175 1.74 -5.91 12.49
CA VAL A 175 1.67 -7.09 13.36
C VAL A 175 1.16 -6.73 14.75
N TRP A 176 1.66 -5.63 15.34
CA TRP A 176 1.19 -5.17 16.65
C TRP A 176 -0.28 -4.79 16.62
N TYR A 177 -0.67 -4.01 15.62
CA TYR A 177 -2.04 -3.53 15.51
C TYR A 177 -3.03 -4.67 15.29
N MET A 178 -2.67 -5.65 14.45
CA MET A 178 -3.54 -6.79 14.12
C MET A 178 -3.64 -7.84 15.23
N ASP A 179 -2.71 -7.83 16.21
CA ASP A 179 -2.83 -8.68 17.39
C ASP A 179 -3.87 -8.12 18.35
N LYS A 180 -5.10 -8.62 18.28
CA LYS A 180 -6.23 -8.18 19.10
C LYS A 180 -6.05 -8.46 20.59
N ASN A 181 -5.15 -9.39 20.95
CA ASN A 181 -4.88 -9.78 22.33
C ASN A 181 -3.88 -8.81 23.01
N ARG A 182 -3.10 -8.11 22.21
CA ARG A 182 -2.14 -7.10 22.69
C ARG A 182 -2.82 -5.74 22.87
N SER A 183 -2.23 -4.88 23.71
CA SER A 183 -2.66 -3.48 23.80
C SER A 183 -2.43 -2.75 22.46
N LEU A 184 -3.20 -1.69 22.20
CA LEU A 184 -3.00 -0.85 21.02
C LEU A 184 -1.55 -0.35 20.91
N PRO A 185 -1.03 -0.16 19.67
CA PRO A 185 0.32 0.35 19.45
C PRO A 185 0.60 1.64 20.24
N PRO A 186 1.88 1.94 20.53
CA PRO A 186 2.23 3.20 21.19
C PRO A 186 1.88 4.38 20.28
N GLY A 187 1.59 5.53 20.91
CA GLY A 187 1.29 6.79 20.22
C GLY A 187 0.02 7.42 20.69
N LYS A 188 0.02 8.76 20.73
CA LYS A 188 -1.09 9.60 21.21
C LYS A 188 -2.37 9.42 20.41
N LEU A 189 -2.28 8.96 19.18
CA LEU A 189 -3.43 8.73 18.30
C LEU A 189 -4.39 7.68 18.87
N PHE A 190 -3.86 6.66 19.55
CA PHE A 190 -4.63 5.57 20.11
C PHE A 190 -5.09 5.80 21.56
N ASP A 191 -4.61 6.84 22.23
CA ASP A 191 -4.92 7.09 23.65
C ASP A 191 -6.42 7.16 23.97
N PRO A 192 -7.28 7.79 23.14
CA PRO A 192 -8.73 7.83 23.38
C PRO A 192 -9.39 6.44 23.40
N TYR A 193 -8.77 5.46 22.71
CA TYR A 193 -9.36 4.12 22.52
C TYR A 193 -8.79 3.07 23.47
N ARG A 194 -7.68 3.37 24.20
CA ARG A 194 -6.99 2.40 25.07
C ARG A 194 -7.86 1.83 26.17
N LYS A 195 -8.70 2.67 26.78
CA LYS A 195 -9.62 2.22 27.84
C LYS A 195 -10.62 1.20 27.30
N ARG A 196 -11.24 1.50 26.15
CA ARG A 196 -12.20 0.60 25.49
C ARG A 196 -11.55 -0.72 25.06
N ASP A 197 -10.36 -0.67 24.48
CA ASP A 197 -9.58 -1.86 24.11
C ASP A 197 -9.22 -2.71 25.34
N TYR A 198 -8.83 -2.06 26.43
CA TYR A 198 -8.53 -2.76 27.68
C TYR A 198 -9.76 -3.46 28.25
N GLU A 199 -10.92 -2.77 28.33
CA GLU A 199 -12.17 -3.32 28.83
C GLU A 199 -12.63 -4.52 27.97
N ARG A 200 -12.51 -4.43 26.65
CA ARG A 200 -12.78 -5.54 25.74
C ARG A 200 -11.88 -6.74 26.05
N ARG A 201 -10.57 -6.58 26.07
CA ARG A 201 -9.62 -7.66 26.34
C ARG A 201 -9.82 -8.27 27.73
N LYS A 202 -10.19 -7.44 28.73
CA LYS A 202 -10.53 -7.91 30.07
C LYS A 202 -11.77 -8.79 30.05
N ALA A 203 -12.79 -8.41 29.29
CA ALA A 203 -14.02 -9.20 29.15
C ALA A 203 -13.76 -10.54 28.43
N GLU A 204 -12.78 -10.57 27.49
CA GLU A 204 -12.33 -11.77 26.79
C GLU A 204 -11.34 -12.63 27.62
N GLY A 205 -10.98 -12.22 28.86
CA GLY A 205 -10.09 -12.95 29.74
C GLY A 205 -8.59 -12.77 29.43
N PHE A 206 -8.19 -11.70 28.74
CA PHE A 206 -6.81 -11.47 28.29
C PHE A 206 -6.20 -12.69 27.60
N PRO A 207 -6.75 -13.17 26.49
CA PRO A 207 -6.18 -14.28 25.77
C PRO A 207 -4.72 -13.97 25.39
N GLU A 208 -3.82 -14.96 25.57
CA GLU A 208 -2.39 -14.89 25.23
C GLU A 208 -2.14 -14.98 23.72
#